data_0095c4aec7fd1076740f07f2e6532c21
#
_entry.id   0095c4aec7fd1076740f07f2e6532c21
#
_cell.length_a   1.000
_cell.length_b   1.000
_cell.length_c   1.000
_cell.angle_alpha   90.00
_cell.angle_beta   90.00
_cell.angle_gamma   90.00
#
_symmetry.space_group_name_H-M   'P 1'
#
loop_
_entity.id
_entity.type
_entity.pdbx_description
1 polymer ?
#
loop_
_entity_poly.entity_id
_entity_poly.type
_entity_poly.pdbx_seq_one_letter_code
_entity_poly.pdbx_strand_id
1 'polypeptide(L)'
;MQNIVILAGNIGQAPETRTTNGGTDITHFTLATSRPRYSEGRVIRDENGYRVQDTEWHRITAFNGLGKTIQQHCEKGMKVLVRGRIHYTKWTDQQGVDRYGCEIIAETVDFLSRAKQTQNDGGNTVDDDEIPF
;
A
#
# COMPACT_ATOMS: atom_id res chain seq x y z
N MET A 1 -22.02 -3.34 -13.29
CA MET A 1 -21.35 -3.94 -12.14
C MET A 1 -20.09 -3.15 -11.80
N GLN A 2 -19.72 -3.05 -10.53
CA GLN A 2 -18.59 -2.24 -10.07
C GLN A 2 -17.67 -3.07 -9.19
N ASN A 3 -16.38 -2.94 -9.42
CA ASN A 3 -15.32 -3.47 -8.55
C ASN A 3 -14.25 -2.39 -8.48
N ILE A 4 -14.36 -1.53 -7.48
CA ILE A 4 -13.50 -0.35 -7.32
C ILE A 4 -12.94 -0.33 -5.91
N VAL A 5 -11.64 -0.17 -5.83
CA VAL A 5 -10.91 0.02 -4.57
C VAL A 5 -10.10 1.29 -4.68
N ILE A 6 -10.17 2.13 -3.67
CA ILE A 6 -9.36 3.34 -3.55
C ILE A 6 -8.64 3.29 -2.21
N LEU A 7 -7.31 3.29 -2.27
CA LEU A 7 -6.46 3.21 -1.09
C LEU A 7 -5.45 4.35 -1.11
N ALA A 8 -5.34 5.06 -0.02
CA ALA A 8 -4.27 6.04 0.20
C ALA A 8 -3.41 5.57 1.37
N GLY A 9 -2.13 5.40 1.15
CA GLY A 9 -1.24 4.88 2.19
C GLY A 9 0.21 4.99 1.81
N ASN A 10 1.06 4.38 2.63
CA ASN A 10 2.50 4.42 2.45
C ASN A 10 3.02 3.12 1.84
N ILE A 11 3.97 3.26 0.92
CA ILE A 11 4.63 2.11 0.31
C ILE A 11 5.47 1.41 1.38
N GLY A 12 5.19 0.12 1.60
CA GLY A 12 5.90 -0.68 2.60
C GLY A 12 7.13 -1.36 2.04
N GLN A 13 7.01 -2.01 0.90
CA GLN A 13 8.12 -2.61 0.17
C GLN A 13 8.30 -1.88 -1.15
N ALA A 14 9.56 -1.60 -1.51
CA ALA A 14 9.87 -0.96 -2.78
C ALA A 14 9.33 -1.78 -3.95
N PRO A 15 8.82 -1.13 -5.00
CA PRO A 15 8.27 -1.83 -6.15
C PRO A 15 9.33 -2.69 -6.85
N GLU A 16 8.93 -3.91 -7.19
CA GLU A 16 9.73 -4.85 -7.96
C GLU A 16 9.01 -5.22 -9.25
N THR A 17 9.72 -5.19 -10.37
CA THR A 17 9.17 -5.56 -11.67
C THR A 17 9.77 -6.87 -12.14
N ARG A 18 8.91 -7.76 -12.61
CA ARG A 18 9.27 -9.01 -13.28
C ARG A 18 8.65 -9.04 -14.66
N THR A 19 9.37 -9.59 -15.61
CA THR A 19 8.87 -9.78 -16.97
C THR A 19 8.51 -11.25 -17.16
N THR A 20 7.28 -11.51 -17.61
CA THR A 20 6.83 -12.87 -17.92
C THR A 20 7.45 -13.36 -19.22
N ASN A 21 7.36 -14.68 -19.48
CA ASN A 21 7.83 -15.29 -20.72
C ASN A 21 7.14 -14.70 -21.96
N GLY A 22 5.92 -14.21 -21.80
CA GLY A 22 5.18 -13.54 -22.87
C GLY A 22 5.51 -12.06 -23.07
N GLY A 23 6.46 -11.52 -22.30
CA GLY A 23 6.88 -10.12 -22.42
C GLY A 23 6.03 -9.11 -21.64
N THR A 24 5.17 -9.57 -20.73
CA THR A 24 4.38 -8.69 -19.87
C THR A 24 5.17 -8.32 -18.62
N ASP A 25 5.29 -7.04 -18.36
CA ASP A 25 5.90 -6.54 -17.13
C ASP A 25 4.86 -6.49 -16.01
N ILE A 26 5.21 -7.07 -14.86
CA ILE A 26 4.37 -7.09 -13.67
C ILE A 26 5.14 -6.47 -12.52
N THR A 27 4.59 -5.41 -11.95
CA THR A 27 5.19 -4.70 -10.82
C THR A 27 4.37 -4.97 -9.56
N HIS A 28 5.04 -5.37 -8.49
CA HIS A 28 4.43 -5.61 -7.18
C HIS A 28 5.01 -4.68 -6.14
N PHE A 29 4.16 -4.20 -5.27
CA PHE A 29 4.57 -3.51 -4.05
C PHE A 29 3.51 -3.69 -2.96
N THR A 30 3.85 -3.33 -1.74
CA THR A 30 2.89 -3.34 -0.63
C THR A 30 2.52 -1.92 -0.24
N LEU A 31 1.26 -1.72 0.11
CA LEU A 31 0.73 -0.44 0.57
C LEU A 31 0.16 -0.62 1.97
N ALA A 32 0.62 0.19 2.90
CA ALA A 32 0.14 0.19 4.27
C ALA A 32 -0.92 1.27 4.46
N THR A 33 -2.08 0.87 4.94
CA THR A 33 -3.11 1.80 5.43
C THR A 33 -3.28 1.59 6.92
N SER A 34 -3.29 2.68 7.67
CA SER A 34 -3.36 2.62 9.13
C SER A 34 -4.54 3.43 9.63
N ARG A 35 -5.11 2.94 10.73
CA ARG A 35 -6.16 3.64 11.47
C ARG A 35 -5.93 3.48 12.95
N PRO A 36 -6.37 4.44 13.79
CA PRO A 36 -6.30 4.27 15.23
C PRO A 36 -7.15 3.08 15.67
N ARG A 37 -6.64 2.35 16.66
CA ARG A 37 -7.41 1.27 17.29
C ARG A 37 -8.35 1.87 18.33
N TYR A 38 -9.59 1.43 18.31
CA TYR A 38 -10.62 1.85 19.27
C TYR A 38 -11.06 0.67 20.14
N SER A 39 -11.33 0.96 21.39
CA SER A 39 -12.02 0.06 22.33
C SER A 39 -13.05 0.87 23.10
N GLU A 40 -14.29 0.38 23.14
CA GLU A 40 -15.41 1.05 23.80
C GLU A 40 -15.57 2.54 23.40
N GLY A 41 -15.35 2.85 22.11
CA GLY A 41 -15.47 4.20 21.57
C GLY A 41 -14.29 5.12 21.87
N ARG A 42 -13.22 4.62 22.49
CA ARG A 42 -12.04 5.40 22.83
C ARG A 42 -10.82 4.92 22.07
N VAL A 43 -9.95 5.84 21.71
CA VAL A 43 -8.66 5.52 21.12
C VAL A 43 -7.78 4.83 22.15
N ILE A 44 -7.23 3.67 21.79
CA ILE A 44 -6.27 2.94 22.62
C ILE A 44 -4.91 3.61 22.51
N ARG A 45 -4.25 3.81 23.66
CA ARG A 45 -2.89 4.33 23.73
C ARG A 45 -1.97 3.29 24.35
N ASP A 46 -0.70 3.30 23.92
CA ASP A 46 0.33 2.45 24.50
C ASP A 46 0.86 3.01 25.82
N GLU A 47 1.84 2.33 26.40
CA GLU A 47 2.45 2.72 27.69
C GLU A 47 3.08 4.12 27.65
N ASN A 48 3.53 4.56 26.46
CA ASN A 48 4.15 5.87 26.26
C ASN A 48 3.14 6.97 25.90
N GLY A 49 1.84 6.68 25.88
CA GLY A 49 0.79 7.62 25.53
C GLY A 49 0.55 7.80 24.03
N TYR A 50 1.25 7.04 23.18
CA TYR A 50 1.04 7.09 21.74
C TYR A 50 -0.18 6.27 21.33
N ARG A 51 -0.87 6.72 20.29
CA ARG A 51 -2.01 5.99 19.74
C ARG A 51 -1.55 4.66 19.15
N VAL A 52 -2.23 3.59 19.53
CA VAL A 52 -2.03 2.28 18.90
C VAL A 52 -2.73 2.30 17.56
N GLN A 53 -2.03 1.88 16.51
CA GLN A 53 -2.57 1.85 15.16
C GLN A 53 -2.72 0.42 14.66
N ASP A 54 -3.82 0.17 13.97
CA ASP A 54 -4.02 -1.04 13.19
C ASP A 54 -3.61 -0.75 11.75
N THR A 55 -2.68 -1.56 11.23
CA THR A 55 -2.16 -1.40 9.88
C THR A 55 -2.57 -2.60 9.04
N GLU A 56 -3.17 -2.30 7.89
CA GLU A 56 -3.46 -3.28 6.87
C GLU A 56 -2.40 -3.19 5.77
N TRP A 57 -1.90 -4.35 5.35
CA TRP A 57 -0.90 -4.44 4.29
C TRP A 57 -1.56 -4.96 3.02
N HIS A 58 -1.65 -4.11 2.02
CA HIS A 58 -2.28 -4.45 0.75
C HIS A 58 -1.24 -4.83 -0.29
N ARG A 59 -1.50 -5.89 -1.02
CA ARG A 59 -0.69 -6.27 -2.18
C ARG A 59 -1.19 -5.52 -3.39
N ILE A 60 -0.31 -4.76 -4.02
CA ILE A 60 -0.64 -3.97 -5.20
C ILE A 60 0.13 -4.53 -6.39
N THR A 61 -0.59 -4.76 -7.46
CA THR A 61 -0.04 -5.25 -8.72
C THR A 61 -0.35 -4.26 -9.82
N ALA A 62 0.66 -3.90 -10.60
CA ALA A 62 0.51 -3.01 -11.75
C ALA A 62 1.17 -3.63 -12.97
N PHE A 63 0.55 -3.44 -14.13
CA PHE A 63 1.01 -4.04 -15.37
C PHE A 63 1.64 -3.00 -16.29
N ASN A 64 2.66 -3.41 -17.03
CA ASN A 64 3.28 -2.68 -18.15
C ASN A 64 3.71 -1.26 -17.78
N GLY A 65 3.29 -0.25 -18.55
CA GLY A 65 3.74 1.13 -18.39
C GLY A 65 3.45 1.75 -17.04
N LEU A 66 2.30 1.47 -16.44
CA LEU A 66 1.98 1.95 -15.09
C LEU A 66 2.97 1.37 -14.08
N GLY A 67 3.26 0.07 -14.17
CA GLY A 67 4.22 -0.57 -13.29
C GLY A 67 5.62 0.00 -13.42
N LYS A 68 6.07 0.29 -14.63
CA LYS A 68 7.37 0.92 -14.87
C LYS A 68 7.45 2.31 -14.25
N THR A 69 6.40 3.10 -14.40
CA THR A 69 6.33 4.44 -13.80
C THR A 69 6.42 4.35 -12.28
N ILE A 70 5.70 3.42 -11.68
CA ILE A 70 5.75 3.19 -10.24
C ILE A 70 7.16 2.80 -9.81
N GLN A 71 7.79 1.87 -10.49
CA GLN A 71 9.14 1.43 -10.15
C GLN A 71 10.16 2.56 -10.25
N GLN A 72 10.03 3.43 -11.23
CA GLN A 72 10.96 4.54 -11.44
C GLN A 72 10.81 5.66 -10.41
N HIS A 73 9.60 5.90 -9.92
CA HIS A 73 9.29 7.08 -9.12
C HIS A 73 8.92 6.79 -7.68
N CYS A 74 8.63 5.54 -7.33
CA CYS A 74 8.17 5.18 -6.00
C CYS A 74 9.26 4.53 -5.18
N GLU A 75 9.34 4.95 -3.93
CA GLU A 75 10.26 4.41 -2.94
C GLU A 75 9.48 4.00 -1.69
N LYS A 76 10.10 3.13 -0.89
CA LYS A 76 9.59 2.78 0.42
C LYS A 76 9.31 4.04 1.25
N GLY A 77 8.16 4.10 1.87
CA GLY A 77 7.74 5.21 2.72
C GLY A 77 6.99 6.34 2.02
N MET A 78 6.98 6.36 0.69
CA MET A 78 6.19 7.35 -0.06
C MET A 78 4.70 7.13 0.15
N LYS A 79 3.96 8.23 0.21
CA LYS A 79 2.50 8.19 0.25
C LYS A 79 1.93 8.26 -1.16
N VAL A 80 1.07 7.33 -1.49
CA VAL A 80 0.42 7.25 -2.80
C VAL A 80 -1.06 6.96 -2.65
N LEU A 81 -1.83 7.35 -3.67
CA LEU A 81 -3.23 6.97 -3.81
C LEU A 81 -3.33 5.98 -4.96
N VAL A 82 -3.83 4.79 -4.67
CA VAL A 82 -4.05 3.73 -5.64
C VAL A 82 -5.54 3.58 -5.89
N ARG A 83 -5.94 3.62 -7.15
CA ARG A 83 -7.27 3.22 -7.56
C ARG A 83 -7.17 1.99 -8.44
N GLY A 84 -7.97 1.00 -8.17
CA GLY A 84 -7.96 -0.23 -8.92
C GLY A 84 -9.14 -1.12 -8.58
N ARG A 85 -8.94 -2.41 -8.70
CA ARG A 85 -9.94 -3.43 -8.43
C ARG A 85 -9.39 -4.54 -7.56
N ILE A 86 -10.26 -5.18 -6.80
CA ILE A 86 -9.90 -6.37 -6.04
C ILE A 86 -9.83 -7.55 -7.00
N HIS A 87 -8.77 -8.34 -6.89
CA HIS A 87 -8.58 -9.56 -7.63
C HIS A 87 -8.25 -10.69 -6.66
N TYR A 88 -9.03 -11.77 -6.71
CA TYR A 88 -8.80 -12.95 -5.89
C TYR A 88 -8.05 -13.98 -6.71
N THR A 89 -7.05 -14.60 -6.08
CA THR A 89 -6.26 -15.65 -6.67
C THR A 89 -6.47 -16.96 -5.92
N LYS A 90 -6.35 -18.06 -6.64
CA LYS A 90 -6.39 -19.40 -6.08
C LYS A 90 -5.26 -20.20 -6.68
N TRP A 91 -4.48 -20.87 -5.83
CA TRP A 91 -3.45 -21.77 -6.29
C TRP A 91 -3.36 -22.99 -5.37
N THR A 92 -2.77 -24.05 -5.88
CA THR A 92 -2.53 -25.26 -5.10
C THR A 92 -1.06 -25.30 -4.73
N ASP A 93 -0.76 -25.46 -3.44
CA ASP A 93 0.62 -25.54 -2.97
C ASP A 93 1.24 -26.92 -3.25
N GLN A 94 2.51 -27.08 -2.88
CA GLN A 94 3.25 -28.32 -3.10
C GLN A 94 2.68 -29.51 -2.32
N GLN A 95 1.90 -29.25 -1.28
CA GLN A 95 1.26 -30.27 -0.46
C GLN A 95 -0.16 -30.61 -0.92
N GLY A 96 -0.60 -30.04 -2.04
CA GLY A 96 -1.93 -30.27 -2.58
C GLY A 96 -3.05 -29.49 -1.90
N VAL A 97 -2.71 -28.52 -1.05
CA VAL A 97 -3.69 -27.68 -0.35
C VAL A 97 -4.00 -26.45 -1.19
N ASP A 98 -5.29 -26.18 -1.38
CA ASP A 98 -5.75 -24.98 -2.04
C ASP A 98 -5.47 -23.73 -1.20
N ARG A 99 -4.80 -22.76 -1.80
CA ARG A 99 -4.50 -21.47 -1.19
C ARG A 99 -5.25 -20.37 -1.92
N TYR A 100 -5.64 -19.35 -1.16
CA TYR A 100 -6.37 -18.21 -1.67
C TYR A 100 -5.59 -16.93 -1.35
N GLY A 101 -5.57 -16.02 -2.31
CA GLY A 101 -4.94 -14.71 -2.15
C GLY A 101 -5.87 -13.60 -2.59
N CYS A 102 -5.52 -12.41 -2.19
CA CYS A 102 -6.20 -11.19 -2.58
C CYS A 102 -5.15 -10.15 -2.95
N GLU A 103 -5.31 -9.53 -4.09
CA GLU A 103 -4.47 -8.42 -4.53
C GLU A 103 -5.32 -7.31 -5.11
N ILE A 104 -4.75 -6.12 -5.15
CA ILE A 104 -5.36 -4.97 -5.81
C ILE A 104 -4.62 -4.76 -7.12
N ILE A 105 -5.34 -4.83 -8.23
CA ILE A 105 -4.77 -4.51 -9.53
C ILE A 105 -4.95 -3.01 -9.75
N ALA A 106 -3.83 -2.28 -9.77
CA ALA A 106 -3.83 -0.84 -9.91
C ALA A 106 -4.21 -0.43 -11.33
N GLU A 107 -5.08 0.55 -11.43
CA GLU A 107 -5.44 1.19 -12.69
C GLU A 107 -4.82 2.59 -12.78
N THR A 108 -4.77 3.30 -11.64
CA THR A 108 -4.11 4.59 -11.51
C THR A 108 -3.37 4.68 -10.19
N VAL A 109 -2.26 5.40 -10.20
CA VAL A 109 -1.50 5.70 -8.98
C VAL A 109 -1.13 7.18 -9.00
N ASP A 110 -1.51 7.90 -7.95
CA ASP A 110 -1.16 9.29 -7.76
C ASP A 110 -0.17 9.43 -6.61
N PHE A 111 0.88 10.20 -6.82
CA PHE A 111 1.90 10.44 -5.81
C PHE A 111 1.46 11.59 -4.91
N LEU A 112 1.33 11.32 -3.61
CA LEU A 112 0.83 12.30 -2.65
C LEU A 112 1.96 12.99 -1.88
N SER A 113 3.03 12.26 -1.56
CA SER A 113 4.20 12.84 -0.90
C SER A 113 5.43 11.98 -1.14
N ARG A 114 6.60 12.59 -0.98
CA ARG A 114 7.88 11.86 -1.01
C ARG A 114 8.09 11.11 0.31
N ALA A 115 8.97 10.11 0.30
CA ALA A 115 9.43 9.46 1.51
C ALA A 115 9.98 10.51 2.49
N LYS A 116 9.67 10.36 3.79
CA LYS A 116 10.22 11.22 4.82
C LYS A 116 11.74 11.11 4.80
N GLN A 117 12.41 12.22 4.48
CA GLN A 117 13.84 12.31 4.72
C GLN A 117 14.06 12.46 6.21
N THR A 118 15.02 11.72 6.73
CA THR A 118 15.43 11.76 8.15
C THR A 118 16.14 13.07 8.54
N GLN A 119 16.03 14.11 7.76
CA GLN A 119 16.55 15.42 8.15
C GLN A 119 15.51 16.13 8.99
N ASN A 120 15.93 16.46 10.20
CA ASN A 120 15.29 17.40 11.08
C ASN A 120 15.28 18.79 10.44
N ASP A 121 14.45 18.97 9.45
CA ASP A 121 14.01 20.33 9.17
C ASP A 121 12.97 20.64 10.22
N GLY A 122 13.31 21.51 11.14
CA GLY A 122 12.41 22.02 12.17
C GLY A 122 11.26 22.83 11.59
N GLY A 123 10.84 22.51 10.39
CA GLY A 123 9.65 23.03 9.79
C GLY A 123 8.43 22.33 10.35
N ASN A 124 7.42 23.11 10.67
CA ASN A 124 6.09 22.62 11.00
C ASN A 124 5.53 21.82 9.83
N THR A 125 5.96 20.59 9.72
CA THR A 125 5.24 19.64 8.90
C THR A 125 3.98 19.31 9.68
N VAL A 126 2.85 19.79 9.19
CA VAL A 126 1.57 19.23 9.59
C VAL A 126 1.68 17.74 9.36
N ASP A 127 1.61 17.00 10.43
CA ASP A 127 1.64 15.55 10.35
C ASP A 127 0.39 15.12 9.62
N ASP A 128 0.55 14.62 8.39
CA ASP A 128 -0.57 14.13 7.58
C ASP A 128 -1.34 13.01 8.28
N ASP A 129 -0.74 12.39 9.30
CA ASP A 129 -1.37 11.38 10.13
C ASP A 129 -2.44 11.97 11.06
N GLU A 130 -2.48 13.29 11.25
CA GLU A 130 -3.47 13.98 12.08
C GLU A 130 -4.72 14.40 11.31
N ILE A 131 -4.72 14.29 10.00
CA ILE A 131 -5.91 14.61 9.21
C ILE A 131 -6.82 13.39 9.20
N PRO A 132 -7.98 13.42 9.85
CA PRO A 132 -8.91 12.30 9.80
C PRO A 132 -9.56 12.23 8.41
N PHE A 133 -9.30 11.20 7.73
CA PHE A 133 -10.04 10.83 6.52
C PHE A 133 -11.09 9.79 6.83
#